data_554548287d876c3274be7a096ceb7e64
#
_entry.id   554548287d876c3274be7a096ceb7e64
#
_cell.length_a   1.000
_cell.length_b   1.000
_cell.length_c   1.000
_cell.angle_alpha   90.00
_cell.angle_beta   90.00
_cell.angle_gamma   90.00
#
_symmetry.space_group_name_H-M   'P 1'
#
loop_
_entity.id
_entity.type
_entity.pdbx_description
1 polymer ?
#
loop_
_entity_poly.entity_id
_entity_poly.type
_entity_poly.pdbx_seq_one_letter_code
_entity_poly.pdbx_strand_id
1 'polypeptide(L)'
;MYRYSAADYSRTMLYENSEGLDLGAISSDGRWVVYARNNSNADTDLFLIDVAASELELVNITPHEGNIEYASMGFTPDSRQFIYSTNEFGEFSQAWTLSLDTGARQVLIAEDWDVMYVGYSPSGRYRVSGINNVARTVVTLKDLTTGRDIVLKNVPEGDLAQVRFNRDESAIAFGLYRDTAPYDV
;
A
#
# COMPACT_ATOMS: atom_id res chain seq x y z
N MET A 1 -13.45 -9.92 -11.61
CA MET A 1 -12.56 -8.83 -12.08
C MET A 1 -12.45 -8.86 -13.61
N TYR A 2 -12.44 -7.69 -14.25
CA TYR A 2 -12.34 -7.59 -15.70
C TYR A 2 -11.21 -6.65 -16.09
N ARG A 3 -10.51 -6.97 -17.17
CA ARG A 3 -9.57 -6.09 -17.86
C ARG A 3 -10.22 -5.55 -19.14
N TYR A 4 -10.12 -4.24 -19.34
CA TYR A 4 -10.55 -3.59 -20.58
C TYR A 4 -9.33 -3.18 -21.40
N SER A 5 -9.37 -3.45 -22.70
CA SER A 5 -8.39 -2.94 -23.65
C SER A 5 -8.63 -1.45 -23.88
N ALA A 6 -7.59 -0.62 -23.81
CA ALA A 6 -7.71 0.80 -24.13
C ALA A 6 -7.80 1.06 -25.66
N ALA A 7 -7.46 0.06 -26.48
CA ALA A 7 -7.44 0.21 -27.95
C ALA A 7 -8.84 0.06 -28.56
N ASP A 8 -9.67 -0.86 -28.04
CA ASP A 8 -10.96 -1.24 -28.64
C ASP A 8 -12.07 -1.41 -27.58
N TYR A 9 -11.75 -1.15 -26.32
CA TYR A 9 -12.65 -1.31 -25.16
C TYR A 9 -13.21 -2.74 -24.99
N SER A 10 -12.57 -3.74 -25.60
CA SER A 10 -12.92 -5.13 -25.40
C SER A 10 -12.67 -5.54 -23.94
N ARG A 11 -13.52 -6.43 -23.43
CA ARG A 11 -13.52 -6.87 -22.04
C ARG A 11 -13.12 -8.32 -21.94
N THR A 12 -12.16 -8.62 -21.07
CA THR A 12 -11.78 -9.97 -20.70
C THR A 12 -11.99 -10.16 -19.20
N MET A 13 -12.72 -11.21 -18.81
CA MET A 13 -12.80 -11.60 -17.40
C MET A 13 -11.47 -12.24 -17.00
N LEU A 14 -10.83 -11.71 -15.97
CA LEU A 14 -9.58 -12.23 -15.41
C LEU A 14 -9.84 -13.16 -14.23
N TYR A 15 -10.78 -12.81 -13.38
CA TYR A 15 -11.07 -13.57 -12.17
C TYR A 15 -12.55 -13.41 -11.77
N GLU A 16 -13.21 -14.49 -11.41
CA GLU A 16 -14.54 -14.48 -10.82
C GLU A 16 -14.42 -14.52 -9.29
N ASN A 17 -14.75 -13.40 -8.66
CA ASN A 17 -14.70 -13.27 -7.21
C ASN A 17 -15.99 -13.84 -6.59
N SER A 18 -16.07 -15.16 -6.48
CA SER A 18 -17.22 -15.86 -5.90
C SER A 18 -17.23 -15.85 -4.37
N GLU A 19 -16.09 -15.50 -3.75
CA GLU A 19 -15.93 -15.49 -2.30
C GLU A 19 -16.20 -14.12 -1.67
N GLY A 20 -16.49 -13.11 -2.48
CA GLY A 20 -16.80 -11.76 -1.98
C GLY A 20 -15.59 -11.05 -1.36
N LEU A 21 -14.38 -11.29 -1.87
CA LEU A 21 -13.16 -10.64 -1.40
C LEU A 21 -13.11 -9.18 -1.81
N ASP A 22 -12.50 -8.35 -0.99
CA ASP A 22 -12.25 -6.94 -1.31
C ASP A 22 -10.98 -6.78 -2.14
N LEU A 23 -11.02 -5.90 -3.16
CA LEU A 23 -9.84 -5.57 -3.94
C LEU A 23 -8.86 -4.74 -3.10
N GLY A 24 -7.67 -5.27 -2.82
CA GLY A 24 -6.63 -4.60 -2.06
C GLY A 24 -5.73 -3.73 -2.93
N ALA A 25 -5.06 -4.32 -3.92
CA ALA A 25 -4.12 -3.61 -4.79
C ALA A 25 -3.95 -4.28 -6.15
N ILE A 26 -3.46 -3.50 -7.13
CA ILE A 26 -3.01 -3.98 -8.44
C ILE A 26 -1.60 -3.42 -8.66
N SER A 27 -0.66 -4.27 -9.10
CA SER A 27 0.70 -3.84 -9.43
C SER A 27 0.74 -2.92 -10.64
N SER A 28 1.78 -2.08 -10.74
CA SER A 28 1.90 -1.07 -11.81
C SER A 28 1.99 -1.68 -13.21
N ASP A 29 2.54 -2.90 -13.33
CA ASP A 29 2.59 -3.66 -14.59
C ASP A 29 1.28 -4.42 -14.90
N GLY A 30 0.31 -4.39 -13.96
CA GLY A 30 -0.98 -5.05 -14.09
C GLY A 30 -0.95 -6.57 -13.97
N ARG A 31 0.21 -7.16 -13.58
CA ARG A 31 0.36 -8.61 -13.45
C ARG A 31 -0.19 -9.17 -12.14
N TRP A 32 0.04 -8.46 -11.04
CA TRP A 32 -0.29 -8.93 -9.71
C TRP A 32 -1.51 -8.23 -9.15
N VAL A 33 -2.41 -9.00 -8.57
CA VAL A 33 -3.61 -8.49 -7.90
C VAL A 33 -3.69 -9.07 -6.50
N VAL A 34 -3.92 -8.21 -5.51
CA VAL A 34 -4.15 -8.62 -4.13
C VAL A 34 -5.62 -8.40 -3.77
N TYR A 35 -6.19 -9.41 -3.14
CA TYR A 35 -7.49 -9.35 -2.50
C TYR A 35 -7.36 -9.51 -1.00
N ALA A 36 -8.31 -8.95 -0.25
CA ALA A 36 -8.44 -9.10 1.19
C ALA A 36 -9.73 -9.84 1.55
N ARG A 37 -9.65 -10.72 2.55
CA ARG A 37 -10.80 -11.30 3.24
C ARG A 37 -10.83 -10.76 4.66
N ASN A 38 -11.83 -9.99 4.99
CA ASN A 38 -12.04 -9.48 6.35
C ASN A 38 -12.86 -10.51 7.14
N ASN A 39 -12.20 -11.32 7.96
CA ASN A 39 -12.85 -12.32 8.81
C ASN A 39 -13.50 -11.64 10.03
N SER A 40 -12.86 -10.59 10.55
CA SER A 40 -13.36 -9.70 11.60
C SER A 40 -12.64 -8.34 11.55
N ASN A 41 -12.95 -7.43 12.48
CA ASN A 41 -12.24 -6.15 12.61
C ASN A 41 -10.77 -6.29 13.05
N ALA A 42 -10.36 -7.48 13.49
CA ALA A 42 -9.01 -7.74 13.99
C ALA A 42 -8.37 -8.96 13.27
N ASP A 43 -8.96 -9.42 12.18
CA ASP A 43 -8.53 -10.63 11.49
C ASP A 43 -8.76 -10.50 9.98
N THR A 44 -7.68 -10.47 9.21
CA THR A 44 -7.71 -10.27 7.75
C THR A 44 -6.70 -11.19 7.07
N ASP A 45 -7.13 -11.90 6.03
CA ASP A 45 -6.25 -12.62 5.12
C ASP A 45 -6.01 -11.81 3.84
N LEU A 46 -4.78 -11.88 3.31
CA LEU A 46 -4.45 -11.35 1.99
C LEU A 46 -4.18 -12.48 1.00
N PHE A 47 -4.73 -12.34 -0.19
CA PHE A 47 -4.60 -13.30 -1.29
C PHE A 47 -3.99 -12.64 -2.50
N LEU A 48 -3.09 -13.35 -3.16
CA LEU A 48 -2.38 -12.89 -4.37
C LEU A 48 -2.82 -13.70 -5.58
N ILE A 49 -3.01 -13.02 -6.72
CA ILE A 49 -3.23 -13.63 -8.03
C ILE A 49 -2.17 -13.12 -9.01
N ASP A 50 -1.52 -14.04 -9.73
CA ASP A 50 -0.73 -13.74 -10.93
C ASP A 50 -1.65 -13.84 -12.16
N VAL A 51 -2.09 -12.69 -12.70
CA VAL A 51 -2.98 -12.67 -13.86
C VAL A 51 -2.29 -12.99 -15.19
N ALA A 52 -0.97 -13.18 -15.17
CA ALA A 52 -0.20 -13.65 -16.32
C ALA A 52 0.02 -15.17 -16.31
N ALA A 53 -0.34 -15.86 -15.22
CA ALA A 53 -0.25 -17.32 -15.14
C ALA A 53 -1.24 -17.98 -16.10
N SER A 54 -0.89 -19.18 -16.58
CA SER A 54 -1.77 -19.99 -17.45
C SER A 54 -3.02 -20.47 -16.74
N GLU A 55 -2.90 -20.71 -15.44
CA GLU A 55 -4.02 -21.05 -14.53
C GLU A 55 -4.00 -20.04 -13.41
N LEU A 56 -5.15 -19.40 -13.17
CA LEU A 56 -5.29 -18.41 -12.11
C LEU A 56 -5.50 -19.11 -10.78
N GLU A 57 -4.60 -18.87 -9.85
CA GLU A 57 -4.68 -19.39 -8.49
C GLU A 57 -4.79 -18.23 -7.50
N LEU A 58 -5.71 -18.34 -6.56
CA LEU A 58 -5.84 -17.43 -5.42
C LEU A 58 -4.99 -17.97 -4.27
N VAL A 59 -3.80 -17.39 -4.08
CA VAL A 59 -2.84 -17.85 -3.07
C VAL A 59 -2.96 -17.02 -1.80
N ASN A 60 -3.27 -17.65 -0.65
CA ASN A 60 -3.18 -16.97 0.64
C ASN A 60 -1.71 -16.66 0.95
N ILE A 61 -1.35 -15.38 0.99
CA ILE A 61 0.01 -14.91 1.26
C ILE A 61 0.24 -14.53 2.72
N THR A 62 -0.78 -14.59 3.55
CA THR A 62 -0.72 -14.30 4.99
C THR A 62 -1.37 -15.41 5.84
N PRO A 63 -1.04 -16.70 5.62
CA PRO A 63 -1.59 -17.76 6.45
C PRO A 63 -1.12 -17.58 7.90
N HIS A 64 -2.07 -17.60 8.84
CA HIS A 64 -1.80 -17.38 10.26
C HIS A 64 -2.82 -18.13 11.14
N GLU A 65 -2.53 -18.19 12.44
CA GLU A 65 -3.44 -18.66 13.47
C GLU A 65 -3.82 -17.50 14.40
N GLY A 66 -5.06 -17.47 14.85
CA GLY A 66 -5.57 -16.41 15.73
C GLY A 66 -6.00 -15.17 14.95
N ASN A 67 -6.15 -14.06 15.66
CA ASN A 67 -6.59 -12.79 15.08
C ASN A 67 -5.37 -11.94 14.77
N ILE A 68 -5.07 -11.79 13.49
CA ILE A 68 -3.99 -10.93 13.00
C ILE A 68 -4.54 -10.03 11.90
N GLU A 69 -4.26 -8.76 12.02
CA GLU A 69 -4.67 -7.77 11.04
C GLU A 69 -3.59 -7.62 9.96
N TYR A 70 -4.00 -7.74 8.69
CA TYR A 70 -3.19 -7.42 7.53
C TYR A 70 -3.93 -6.43 6.66
N ALA A 71 -3.24 -5.37 6.21
CA ALA A 71 -3.81 -4.42 5.28
C ALA A 71 -2.89 -4.19 4.08
N SER A 72 -3.48 -4.22 2.88
CA SER A 72 -2.76 -3.93 1.64
C SER A 72 -2.36 -2.47 1.56
N MET A 73 -1.07 -2.18 1.34
CA MET A 73 -0.54 -0.84 1.09
C MET A 73 -0.13 -0.61 -0.37
N GLY A 74 -0.15 -1.66 -1.20
CA GLY A 74 0.18 -1.57 -2.62
C GLY A 74 1.45 -2.32 -3.01
N PHE A 75 2.06 -1.90 -4.10
CA PHE A 75 3.28 -2.51 -4.64
C PHE A 75 4.38 -1.46 -4.79
N THR A 76 5.64 -1.94 -4.83
CA THR A 76 6.74 -1.10 -5.30
C THR A 76 6.55 -0.73 -6.77
N PRO A 77 7.06 0.44 -7.23
CA PRO A 77 6.88 0.90 -8.62
C PRO A 77 7.39 -0.07 -9.68
N ASP A 78 8.39 -0.89 -9.35
CA ASP A 78 8.95 -1.95 -10.21
C ASP A 78 8.12 -3.24 -10.20
N SER A 79 7.01 -3.28 -9.46
CA SER A 79 6.11 -4.44 -9.30
C SER A 79 6.80 -5.71 -8.77
N ARG A 80 7.93 -5.58 -8.07
CA ARG A 80 8.66 -6.73 -7.54
C ARG A 80 8.32 -7.08 -6.09
N GLN A 81 7.78 -6.13 -5.36
CA GLN A 81 7.42 -6.33 -3.95
C GLN A 81 5.99 -5.86 -3.70
N PHE A 82 5.25 -6.65 -2.96
CA PHE A 82 4.00 -6.25 -2.36
C PHE A 82 4.25 -5.65 -0.98
N ILE A 83 3.54 -4.57 -0.64
CA ILE A 83 3.66 -3.84 0.63
C ILE A 83 2.38 -4.01 1.41
N TYR A 84 2.49 -4.37 2.67
CA TYR A 84 1.36 -4.55 3.57
C TYR A 84 1.70 -4.10 4.99
N SER A 85 0.70 -3.79 5.79
CA SER A 85 0.86 -3.64 7.24
C SER A 85 0.36 -4.87 7.97
N THR A 86 0.92 -5.10 9.15
CA THR A 86 0.46 -6.16 10.05
C THR A 86 0.89 -5.88 11.49
N ASN A 87 0.07 -6.34 12.45
CA ASN A 87 0.36 -6.41 13.87
C ASN A 87 0.87 -7.81 14.32
N GLU A 88 1.22 -8.70 13.37
CA GLU A 88 1.70 -10.07 13.65
C GLU A 88 2.90 -10.11 14.61
N PHE A 89 3.76 -9.08 14.58
CA PHE A 89 5.05 -9.08 15.28
C PHE A 89 5.13 -8.10 16.45
N GLY A 90 4.03 -7.47 16.85
CA GLY A 90 4.02 -6.52 17.96
C GLY A 90 2.68 -5.85 18.20
N GLU A 91 2.67 -4.90 19.14
CA GLU A 91 1.48 -4.14 19.51
C GLU A 91 0.99 -3.25 18.37
N PHE A 92 1.93 -2.63 17.63
CA PHE A 92 1.62 -1.68 16.57
C PHE A 92 1.77 -2.30 15.19
N SER A 93 0.90 -1.90 14.27
CA SER A 93 0.97 -2.34 12.87
C SER A 93 2.19 -1.77 12.17
N GLN A 94 3.04 -2.66 11.66
CA GLN A 94 4.29 -2.33 10.97
C GLN A 94 4.17 -2.56 9.47
N ALA A 95 4.90 -1.81 8.66
CA ALA A 95 4.94 -2.04 7.22
C ALA A 95 5.99 -3.09 6.86
N TRP A 96 5.57 -4.04 6.04
CA TRP A 96 6.38 -5.14 5.55
C TRP A 96 6.35 -5.23 4.03
N THR A 97 7.34 -5.87 3.45
CA THR A 97 7.36 -6.24 2.03
C THR A 97 7.38 -7.76 1.87
N LEU A 98 6.70 -8.22 0.83
CA LEU A 98 6.76 -9.58 0.31
C LEU A 98 7.40 -9.53 -1.08
N SER A 99 8.54 -10.19 -1.26
CA SER A 99 9.16 -10.38 -2.57
C SER A 99 8.31 -11.31 -3.41
N LEU A 100 7.87 -10.87 -4.59
CA LEU A 100 7.04 -11.66 -5.51
C LEU A 100 7.85 -12.75 -6.24
N ASP A 101 9.17 -12.59 -6.31
CA ASP A 101 10.06 -13.55 -6.93
C ASP A 101 10.44 -14.71 -5.98
N THR A 102 10.63 -14.41 -4.69
CA THR A 102 11.19 -15.38 -3.72
C THR A 102 10.26 -15.76 -2.58
N GLY A 103 9.15 -15.01 -2.38
CA GLY A 103 8.27 -15.15 -1.22
C GLY A 103 8.89 -14.64 0.10
N ALA A 104 10.07 -14.04 0.07
CA ALA A 104 10.73 -13.54 1.27
C ALA A 104 10.01 -12.31 1.82
N ARG A 105 9.80 -12.29 3.15
CA ARG A 105 9.22 -11.16 3.87
C ARG A 105 10.31 -10.37 4.57
N GLN A 106 10.22 -9.04 4.54
CA GLN A 106 11.15 -8.15 5.20
C GLN A 106 10.40 -6.95 5.80
N VAL A 107 10.81 -6.53 6.99
CA VAL A 107 10.31 -5.30 7.58
C VAL A 107 10.76 -4.10 6.73
N LEU A 108 9.83 -3.24 6.38
CA LEU A 108 10.08 -2.02 5.63
C LEU A 108 10.18 -0.80 6.55
N ILE A 109 9.23 -0.68 7.49
CA ILE A 109 9.17 0.36 8.52
C ILE A 109 8.63 -0.28 9.79
N ALA A 110 9.37 -0.13 10.90
CA ALA A 110 8.93 -0.48 12.24
C ALA A 110 9.13 0.72 13.15
N GLU A 111 8.06 1.11 13.84
CA GLU A 111 8.00 2.27 14.72
C GLU A 111 7.27 1.92 16.01
N ASP A 112 7.36 2.76 17.03
CA ASP A 112 6.63 2.61 18.29
C ASP A 112 5.13 3.00 18.17
N TRP A 113 4.62 3.12 16.93
CA TRP A 113 3.26 3.50 16.56
C TRP A 113 2.85 2.85 15.24
N ASP A 114 1.53 2.85 14.95
CA ASP A 114 1.01 2.24 13.72
C ASP A 114 1.51 2.94 12.47
N VAL A 115 2.04 2.14 11.54
CA VAL A 115 2.33 2.58 10.18
C VAL A 115 1.04 2.56 9.37
N MET A 116 0.51 3.75 9.08
CA MET A 116 -0.80 3.92 8.45
C MET A 116 -0.77 3.71 6.93
N TYR A 117 0.30 4.14 6.29
CA TYR A 117 0.49 3.97 4.85
C TYR A 117 1.95 4.11 4.43
N VAL A 118 2.27 3.47 3.31
CA VAL A 118 3.51 3.65 2.57
C VAL A 118 3.18 3.86 1.10
N GLY A 119 3.81 4.82 0.48
CA GLY A 119 3.69 5.09 -0.94
C GLY A 119 5.02 5.45 -1.58
N TYR A 120 5.07 5.38 -2.90
CA TYR A 120 6.25 5.73 -3.68
C TYR A 120 5.91 6.73 -4.78
N SER A 121 6.91 7.48 -5.18
CA SER A 121 6.85 8.28 -6.41
C SER A 121 6.89 7.35 -7.64
N PRO A 122 6.48 7.84 -8.83
CA PRO A 122 6.43 7.02 -10.04
C PRO A 122 7.75 6.31 -10.41
N SER A 123 8.91 6.94 -10.19
CA SER A 123 10.22 6.33 -10.44
C SER A 123 10.70 5.41 -9.31
N GLY A 124 10.06 5.45 -8.15
CA GLY A 124 10.52 4.78 -6.93
C GLY A 124 11.62 5.53 -6.19
N ARG A 125 11.99 6.73 -6.64
CA ARG A 125 13.03 7.54 -5.98
C ARG A 125 12.61 8.00 -4.59
N TYR A 126 11.37 8.42 -4.45
CA TYR A 126 10.86 8.94 -3.19
C TYR A 126 9.90 7.94 -2.54
N ARG A 127 10.03 7.77 -1.23
CA ARG A 127 9.08 7.06 -0.40
C ARG A 127 8.41 8.03 0.55
N VAL A 128 7.10 7.95 0.65
CA VAL A 128 6.30 8.62 1.67
C VAL A 128 5.75 7.58 2.62
N SER A 129 5.75 7.89 3.92
CA SER A 129 5.10 7.07 4.94
C SER A 129 4.37 7.96 5.94
N GLY A 130 3.26 7.47 6.45
CA GLY A 130 2.49 8.09 7.52
C GLY A 130 2.46 7.19 8.73
N ILE A 131 2.80 7.76 9.89
CA ILE A 131 2.81 7.10 11.21
C ILE A 131 1.76 7.76 12.09
N ASN A 132 0.89 6.98 12.73
CA ASN A 132 -0.09 7.49 13.68
C ASN A 132 0.57 7.69 15.05
N ASN A 133 1.11 8.86 15.29
CA ASN A 133 1.75 9.19 16.55
C ASN A 133 0.81 10.06 17.42
N VAL A 134 0.30 9.48 18.51
CA VAL A 134 -0.60 10.18 19.48
C VAL A 134 -1.78 10.86 18.75
N ALA A 135 -2.50 10.09 17.93
CA ALA A 135 -3.65 10.55 17.12
C ALA A 135 -3.32 11.67 16.11
N ARG A 136 -2.05 11.82 15.73
CA ARG A 136 -1.59 12.69 14.63
C ARG A 136 -0.83 11.87 13.59
N THR A 137 -1.04 12.17 12.33
CA THR A 137 -0.29 11.54 11.25
C THR A 137 1.02 12.28 11.01
N VAL A 138 2.13 11.68 11.44
CA VAL A 138 3.48 12.17 11.12
C VAL A 138 3.88 11.62 9.76
N VAL A 139 4.10 12.51 8.79
CA VAL A 139 4.50 12.14 7.43
C VAL A 139 5.99 12.31 7.24
N THR A 140 6.64 11.25 6.77
CA THR A 140 8.04 11.25 6.35
C THR A 140 8.13 11.10 4.84
N LEU A 141 8.87 12.01 4.20
CA LEU A 141 9.25 11.93 2.80
C LEU A 141 10.74 11.65 2.69
N LYS A 142 11.12 10.52 2.11
CA LYS A 142 12.51 10.08 2.00
C LYS A 142 12.96 10.01 0.55
N ASP A 143 14.11 10.60 0.22
CA ASP A 143 14.83 10.36 -1.04
C ASP A 143 15.66 9.08 -0.88
N LEU A 144 15.25 8.00 -1.56
CA LEU A 144 15.88 6.69 -1.47
C LEU A 144 17.24 6.64 -2.18
N THR A 145 17.52 7.57 -3.10
CA THR A 145 18.82 7.67 -3.76
C THR A 145 19.89 8.19 -2.80
N THR A 146 19.53 9.13 -1.95
CA THR A 146 20.46 9.74 -0.98
C THR A 146 20.31 9.17 0.43
N GLY A 147 19.22 8.45 0.71
CA GLY A 147 18.85 7.95 2.03
C GLY A 147 18.42 9.04 3.01
N ARG A 148 18.20 10.26 2.55
CA ARG A 148 17.87 11.41 3.40
C ARG A 148 16.39 11.71 3.43
N ASP A 149 15.92 12.16 4.60
CA ASP A 149 14.57 12.68 4.73
C ASP A 149 14.49 14.11 4.16
N ILE A 150 13.38 14.38 3.48
CA ILE A 150 13.07 15.68 2.90
C ILE A 150 12.13 16.42 3.86
N VAL A 151 12.60 17.55 4.37
CA VAL A 151 11.81 18.40 5.25
C VAL A 151 10.93 19.32 4.40
N LEU A 152 9.61 19.14 4.51
CA LEU A 152 8.64 20.05 3.91
C LEU A 152 8.62 21.37 4.68
N LYS A 153 8.90 22.47 3.97
CA LYS A 153 8.95 23.82 4.58
C LYS A 153 7.60 24.52 4.44
N ASN A 154 7.26 25.33 5.43
CA ASN A 154 6.05 26.16 5.43
C ASN A 154 4.73 25.37 5.28
N VAL A 155 4.72 24.12 5.69
CA VAL A 155 3.48 23.33 5.77
C VAL A 155 2.71 23.83 6.98
N PRO A 156 1.42 24.19 6.82
CA PRO A 156 0.57 24.54 7.96
C PRO A 156 0.46 23.40 8.96
N GLU A 157 0.20 23.71 10.21
CA GLU A 157 -0.06 22.68 11.22
C GLU A 157 -1.33 21.89 10.89
N GLY A 158 -1.26 20.56 10.99
CA GLY A 158 -2.36 19.65 10.69
C GLY A 158 -1.85 18.27 10.27
N ASP A 159 -2.79 17.36 10.01
CA ASP A 159 -2.51 16.01 9.55
C ASP A 159 -2.42 15.97 8.03
N LEU A 160 -1.27 15.53 7.53
CA LEU A 160 -1.07 15.35 6.10
C LEU A 160 -1.58 13.98 5.65
N ALA A 161 -2.32 13.96 4.56
CA ALA A 161 -2.83 12.73 3.96
C ALA A 161 -2.78 12.80 2.43
N GLN A 162 -2.96 11.64 1.80
CA GLN A 162 -3.11 11.52 0.35
C GLN A 162 -1.96 12.16 -0.45
N VAL A 163 -0.71 12.04 0.05
CA VAL A 163 0.46 12.56 -0.65
C VAL A 163 0.56 11.93 -2.06
N ARG A 164 0.67 12.78 -3.09
CA ARG A 164 0.78 12.38 -4.48
C ARG A 164 1.89 13.15 -5.16
N PHE A 165 2.66 12.46 -5.97
CA PHE A 165 3.66 13.06 -6.85
C PHE A 165 3.05 13.32 -8.23
N ASN A 166 3.46 14.41 -8.87
CA ASN A 166 3.23 14.56 -10.29
C ASN A 166 4.14 13.59 -11.09
N ARG A 167 3.90 13.47 -12.40
CA ARG A 167 4.54 12.43 -13.21
C ARG A 167 6.07 12.59 -13.32
N ASP A 168 6.58 13.82 -13.34
CA ASP A 168 8.01 14.14 -13.43
C ASP A 168 8.67 14.33 -12.05
N GLU A 169 7.91 14.11 -10.96
CA GLU A 169 8.38 14.19 -9.58
C GLU A 169 8.93 15.57 -9.16
N SER A 170 8.59 16.60 -9.91
CA SER A 170 8.97 17.98 -9.59
C SER A 170 8.09 18.65 -8.53
N ALA A 171 6.92 18.06 -8.25
CA ALA A 171 5.94 18.57 -7.31
C ALA A 171 5.21 17.44 -6.56
N ILE A 172 4.73 17.77 -5.37
CA ILE A 172 3.83 16.93 -4.58
C ILE A 172 2.56 17.72 -4.25
N ALA A 173 1.44 17.02 -4.18
CA ALA A 173 0.19 17.49 -3.61
C ALA A 173 -0.15 16.63 -2.39
N PHE A 174 -0.78 17.20 -1.40
CA PHE A 174 -1.27 16.49 -0.22
C PHE A 174 -2.54 17.15 0.31
N GLY A 175 -3.38 16.36 0.96
CA GLY A 175 -4.49 16.86 1.73
C GLY A 175 -4.05 17.27 3.13
N LEU A 176 -4.62 18.36 3.64
CA LEU A 176 -4.39 18.84 5.00
C LEU A 176 -5.70 18.82 5.79
N TYR A 177 -5.69 18.07 6.89
CA TYR A 177 -6.78 18.04 7.86
C TYR A 177 -6.41 18.87 9.08
N ARG A 178 -7.33 19.75 9.50
CA ARG A 178 -7.16 20.59 10.68
C ARG A 178 -8.44 20.61 11.50
N ASP A 179 -8.32 20.68 12.82
CA ASP A 179 -9.46 20.73 13.74
C ASP A 179 -10.32 22.00 13.56
N THR A 180 -9.73 23.06 13.03
CA THR A 180 -10.33 24.39 12.91
C THR A 180 -10.71 24.79 11.48
N ALA A 181 -10.47 23.93 10.48
CA ALA A 181 -10.76 24.24 9.09
C ALA A 181 -11.24 22.99 8.34
N PRO A 182 -12.08 23.17 7.30
CA PRO A 182 -12.42 22.09 6.38
C PRO A 182 -11.15 21.48 5.74
N TYR A 183 -11.30 20.26 5.20
CA TYR A 183 -10.27 19.64 4.38
C TYR A 183 -9.82 20.57 3.24
N ASP A 184 -8.51 20.73 3.11
CA ASP A 184 -7.87 21.60 2.12
C ASP A 184 -6.78 20.79 1.35
N VAL A 185 -6.49 21.20 0.12
CA VAL A 185 -5.53 20.55 -0.78
C VAL A 185 -4.47 21.54 -1.24
#